data_2d6be82b3050dfdd1d81210bc792303b
#
_entry.id   2d6be82b3050dfdd1d81210bc792303b
#
_cell.length_a   1.000
_cell.length_b   1.000
_cell.length_c   1.000
_cell.angle_alpha   90.00
_cell.angle_beta   90.00
_cell.angle_gamma   90.00
#
_symmetry.space_group_name_H-M   'P 1'
#
loop_
_entity.id
_entity.type
_entity.pdbx_description
1 polymer ?
#
loop_
_entity_poly.entity_id
_entity_poly.type
_entity_poly.pdbx_seq_one_letter_code
_entity_poly.pdbx_strand_id
1 'polypeptide(L)'
;MKLPNGYGSVVKLGGNRRKKFAVRLSYIEVDNEKHEVKRKFKYLAYFERREAALAYLAEYNSGSPVKEHQKYTDILTFAELYDKWKDYRKSLKTTLSQSTWKNYDIAFNHLEELHQRKITAIRPSEIQDCLNKWNTKSKTTVSSLRVVLKAVYSYAMMEKLVDENPTPYLVFEYKEQTKSIHSRFSEEEIQKLWDNLYEVNNVDIVLIFIYTGLRPSELLNITTDNVFLDELYMVGGMKTEAGYNRVIPLHDKIIPLIRNRYNPDKKYLINNKFGNHFTYGTYANGNFDTVMKKLKMQHSPHDGRYTFAALADNAGMNEVCQKIIMGHVVPDQDGKNFKTGSNENITKGVYTQKTLQELRAEINKI
;
A
#
# COMPACT_ATOMS: atom_id res chain seq x y z
N MET A 1 -5.92 -59.08 -6.94
CA MET A 1 -7.32 -58.77 -7.22
C MET A 1 -7.40 -58.22 -8.66
N LYS A 2 -8.22 -58.84 -9.51
CA LYS A 2 -8.49 -58.33 -10.86
C LYS A 2 -9.55 -57.22 -10.77
N LEU A 3 -9.24 -56.06 -11.31
CA LEU A 3 -10.19 -54.94 -11.39
C LEU A 3 -11.22 -55.19 -12.51
N PRO A 4 -12.46 -54.67 -12.40
CA PRO A 4 -13.49 -54.82 -13.43
C PRO A 4 -13.04 -54.28 -14.80
N ASN A 5 -13.66 -54.80 -15.86
CA ASN A 5 -13.41 -54.31 -17.21
C ASN A 5 -13.82 -52.83 -17.31
N GLY A 6 -12.95 -51.98 -17.88
CA GLY A 6 -13.19 -50.56 -18.02
C GLY A 6 -12.72 -49.75 -16.79
N TYR A 7 -12.46 -50.36 -15.64
CA TYR A 7 -12.07 -49.66 -14.41
C TYR A 7 -10.72 -48.96 -14.51
N GLY A 8 -9.86 -49.31 -15.48
CA GLY A 8 -8.50 -48.85 -15.60
C GLY A 8 -7.49 -49.80 -14.93
N SER A 9 -6.23 -49.41 -14.94
CA SER A 9 -5.16 -50.23 -14.32
C SER A 9 -4.04 -49.38 -13.75
N VAL A 10 -3.41 -49.88 -12.69
CA VAL A 10 -2.17 -49.38 -12.14
C VAL A 10 -1.01 -50.24 -12.63
N VAL A 11 -0.06 -49.65 -13.31
CA VAL A 11 1.12 -50.34 -13.87
C VAL A 11 2.42 -49.79 -13.23
N LYS A 12 3.38 -50.67 -13.00
CA LYS A 12 4.73 -50.29 -12.60
C LYS A 12 5.56 -50.03 -13.84
N LEU A 13 6.10 -48.83 -13.93
CA LEU A 13 6.97 -48.43 -15.03
C LEU A 13 8.44 -48.79 -14.73
N GLY A 14 9.15 -49.22 -15.77
CA GLY A 14 10.59 -49.52 -15.66
C GLY A 14 11.48 -48.30 -15.59
N GLY A 15 12.78 -48.51 -15.26
CA GLY A 15 13.81 -47.47 -15.19
C GLY A 15 13.90 -46.78 -13.84
N ASN A 16 14.88 -45.86 -13.70
CA ASN A 16 15.17 -45.16 -12.44
C ASN A 16 14.29 -43.93 -12.26
N ARG A 17 12.97 -44.15 -12.11
CA ARG A 17 11.96 -43.09 -11.98
C ARG A 17 11.55 -42.91 -10.53
N ARG A 18 11.41 -41.67 -10.07
CA ARG A 18 10.87 -41.35 -8.75
C ARG A 18 9.41 -41.83 -8.62
N LYS A 19 8.58 -41.62 -9.66
CA LYS A 19 7.18 -42.06 -9.72
C LYS A 19 7.08 -43.31 -10.56
N LYS A 20 7.10 -44.46 -9.90
CA LYS A 20 7.18 -45.79 -10.56
C LYS A 20 5.81 -46.36 -10.95
N PHE A 21 4.70 -45.85 -10.42
CA PHE A 21 3.36 -46.37 -10.66
C PHE A 21 2.54 -45.39 -11.48
N ALA A 22 1.92 -45.87 -12.57
CA ALA A 22 1.09 -45.07 -13.43
C ALA A 22 -0.33 -45.62 -13.44
N VAL A 23 -1.32 -44.74 -13.37
CA VAL A 23 -2.73 -45.04 -13.59
C VAL A 23 -3.05 -44.83 -15.07
N ARG A 24 -3.66 -45.82 -15.72
CA ARG A 24 -4.02 -45.75 -17.12
C ARG A 24 -5.41 -46.36 -17.40
N LEU A 25 -6.10 -45.77 -18.37
CA LEU A 25 -7.30 -46.32 -18.97
C LEU A 25 -6.97 -46.95 -20.33
N SER A 26 -7.63 -48.04 -20.67
CA SER A 26 -7.53 -48.61 -22.01
C SER A 26 -8.71 -48.12 -22.85
N TYR A 27 -8.45 -47.75 -24.09
CA TYR A 27 -9.46 -47.47 -25.08
C TYR A 27 -9.14 -48.18 -26.39
N ILE A 28 -10.16 -48.39 -27.21
CA ILE A 28 -10.01 -49.01 -28.51
C ILE A 28 -9.96 -47.90 -29.56
N GLU A 29 -8.93 -47.90 -30.37
CA GLU A 29 -8.84 -47.05 -31.54
C GLU A 29 -9.08 -47.91 -32.78
N VAL A 30 -10.05 -47.52 -33.60
CA VAL A 30 -10.37 -48.18 -34.85
C VAL A 30 -9.79 -47.37 -35.99
N ASP A 31 -8.83 -47.90 -36.70
CA ASP A 31 -8.29 -47.31 -37.91
C ASP A 31 -9.18 -47.78 -39.08
N ASN A 32 -10.08 -46.92 -39.50
CA ASN A 32 -11.06 -47.24 -40.57
C ASN A 32 -10.39 -47.41 -41.95
N GLU A 33 -9.20 -46.88 -42.17
CA GLU A 33 -8.48 -47.02 -43.45
C GLU A 33 -7.73 -48.36 -43.54
N LYS A 34 -7.27 -48.91 -42.39
CA LYS A 34 -6.52 -50.16 -42.31
C LYS A 34 -7.31 -51.35 -41.79
N HIS A 35 -8.57 -51.14 -41.44
CA HIS A 35 -9.46 -52.15 -40.80
C HIS A 35 -8.82 -52.80 -39.55
N GLU A 36 -7.96 -52.05 -38.84
CA GLU A 36 -7.26 -52.56 -37.66
C GLU A 36 -7.86 -51.99 -36.39
N VAL A 37 -8.03 -52.84 -35.41
CA VAL A 37 -8.51 -52.47 -34.06
C VAL A 37 -7.33 -52.54 -33.10
N LYS A 38 -6.85 -51.39 -32.61
CA LYS A 38 -5.71 -51.32 -31.70
C LYS A 38 -6.13 -50.89 -30.30
N ARG A 39 -5.66 -51.61 -29.28
CA ARG A 39 -5.85 -51.21 -27.89
C ARG A 39 -4.77 -50.18 -27.52
N LYS A 40 -5.21 -48.97 -27.19
CA LYS A 40 -4.33 -47.89 -26.71
C LYS A 40 -4.58 -47.58 -25.23
N PHE A 41 -3.64 -46.87 -24.61
CA PHE A 41 -3.71 -46.51 -23.20
C PHE A 41 -3.57 -45.01 -23.04
N LYS A 42 -4.48 -44.41 -22.28
CA LYS A 42 -4.38 -43.02 -21.81
C LYS A 42 -3.89 -43.06 -20.36
N TYR A 43 -2.75 -42.43 -20.10
CA TYR A 43 -2.18 -42.29 -18.74
C TYR A 43 -2.83 -41.09 -18.06
N LEU A 44 -3.39 -41.31 -16.85
CA LEU A 44 -4.06 -40.28 -16.09
C LEU A 44 -3.13 -39.61 -15.08
N ALA A 45 -2.33 -40.38 -14.33
CA ALA A 45 -1.44 -39.85 -13.28
C ALA A 45 -0.30 -40.82 -12.99
N TYR A 46 0.75 -40.31 -12.29
CA TYR A 46 1.95 -41.07 -11.88
C TYR A 46 2.22 -40.92 -10.39
N PHE A 47 2.55 -42.00 -9.71
CA PHE A 47 2.71 -42.07 -8.25
C PHE A 47 4.00 -42.77 -7.84
N GLU A 48 4.52 -42.44 -6.64
CA GLU A 48 5.68 -43.12 -6.05
C GLU A 48 5.29 -44.46 -5.43
N ARG A 49 4.08 -44.56 -4.90
CA ARG A 49 3.54 -45.77 -4.23
C ARG A 49 2.35 -46.32 -4.96
N ARG A 50 2.22 -47.66 -4.94
CA ARG A 50 1.14 -48.38 -5.60
C ARG A 50 -0.22 -48.08 -4.95
N GLU A 51 -0.24 -47.96 -3.62
CA GLU A 51 -1.43 -47.68 -2.83
C GLU A 51 -2.06 -46.34 -3.22
N ALA A 52 -1.22 -45.28 -3.38
CA ALA A 52 -1.68 -43.99 -3.83
C ALA A 52 -2.26 -43.99 -5.25
N ALA A 53 -1.66 -44.79 -6.15
CA ALA A 53 -2.17 -44.97 -7.50
C ALA A 53 -3.54 -45.73 -7.51
N LEU A 54 -3.72 -46.70 -6.64
CA LEU A 54 -4.99 -47.43 -6.50
C LEU A 54 -6.06 -46.55 -5.87
N ALA A 55 -5.75 -45.75 -4.85
CA ALA A 55 -6.67 -44.80 -4.25
C ALA A 55 -7.17 -43.77 -5.29
N TYR A 56 -6.26 -43.20 -6.07
CA TYR A 56 -6.63 -42.32 -7.18
C TYR A 56 -7.53 -42.96 -8.21
N LEU A 57 -7.25 -44.23 -8.59
CA LEU A 57 -8.09 -44.96 -9.55
C LEU A 57 -9.49 -45.26 -8.99
N ALA A 58 -9.60 -45.52 -7.70
CA ALA A 58 -10.87 -45.73 -7.02
C ALA A 58 -11.70 -44.43 -6.97
N GLU A 59 -11.05 -43.32 -6.63
CA GLU A 59 -11.66 -41.97 -6.61
C GLU A 59 -12.13 -41.57 -8.03
N TYR A 60 -11.31 -41.80 -9.04
CA TYR A 60 -11.66 -41.53 -10.44
C TYR A 60 -12.94 -42.26 -10.86
N ASN A 61 -13.12 -43.53 -10.44
CA ASN A 61 -14.27 -44.34 -10.81
C ASN A 61 -15.50 -44.12 -9.91
N SER A 62 -15.37 -43.47 -8.74
CA SER A 62 -16.48 -43.13 -7.84
C SER A 62 -17.35 -41.96 -8.36
N GLY A 63 -16.96 -41.34 -9.47
CA GLY A 63 -17.64 -40.14 -10.00
C GLY A 63 -17.50 -38.89 -9.15
N SER A 64 -16.73 -38.96 -8.05
CA SER A 64 -16.30 -37.77 -7.33
C SER A 64 -15.41 -36.94 -8.27
N PRO A 65 -15.51 -35.60 -8.26
CA PRO A 65 -14.60 -34.79 -9.05
C PRO A 65 -13.19 -35.12 -8.58
N VAL A 66 -12.48 -35.93 -9.34
CA VAL A 66 -11.06 -36.20 -9.11
C VAL A 66 -10.41 -34.83 -9.22
N LYS A 67 -9.93 -34.29 -8.09
CA LYS A 67 -9.10 -33.10 -8.11
C LYS A 67 -8.03 -33.37 -9.16
N GLU A 68 -8.07 -32.67 -10.29
CA GLU A 68 -7.00 -32.77 -11.29
C GLU A 68 -5.70 -32.57 -10.51
N HIS A 69 -4.92 -33.65 -10.35
CA HIS A 69 -3.58 -33.51 -9.78
C HIS A 69 -2.82 -32.65 -10.76
N GLN A 70 -2.84 -31.34 -10.51
CA GLN A 70 -2.00 -30.38 -11.22
C GLN A 70 -0.62 -31.02 -11.39
N LYS A 71 -0.11 -30.95 -12.60
CA LYS A 71 1.24 -31.43 -12.92
C LYS A 71 2.18 -30.90 -11.84
N TYR A 72 2.65 -31.76 -10.96
CA TYR A 72 3.49 -31.47 -9.79
C TYR A 72 4.83 -30.81 -10.15
N THR A 73 5.04 -30.43 -11.41
CA THR A 73 6.28 -29.84 -11.91
C THR A 73 6.33 -28.34 -11.72
N ASP A 74 5.19 -27.64 -11.47
CA ASP A 74 5.13 -26.17 -11.45
C ASP A 74 4.47 -25.59 -10.20
N ILE A 75 4.66 -26.22 -9.03
CA ILE A 75 4.19 -25.62 -7.78
C ILE A 75 5.12 -24.46 -7.46
N LEU A 76 4.57 -23.26 -7.55
CA LEU A 76 5.28 -22.01 -7.33
C LEU A 76 5.79 -21.91 -5.88
N THR A 77 6.97 -21.35 -5.74
CA THR A 77 7.49 -20.89 -4.45
C THR A 77 6.72 -19.68 -3.97
N PHE A 78 6.84 -19.35 -2.70
CA PHE A 78 6.24 -18.15 -2.13
C PHE A 78 6.71 -16.87 -2.87
N ALA A 79 8.01 -16.81 -3.24
CA ALA A 79 8.57 -15.68 -3.97
C ALA A 79 8.00 -15.58 -5.40
N GLU A 80 7.99 -16.67 -6.15
CA GLU A 80 7.40 -16.68 -7.50
C GLU A 80 5.91 -16.29 -7.49
N LEU A 81 5.20 -16.70 -6.44
CA LEU A 81 3.79 -16.38 -6.28
C LEU A 81 3.58 -14.90 -5.91
N TYR A 82 4.47 -14.33 -5.09
CA TYR A 82 4.46 -12.91 -4.79
C TYR A 82 4.66 -12.07 -6.05
N ASP A 83 5.62 -12.44 -6.92
CA ASP A 83 5.86 -11.73 -8.17
C ASP A 83 4.67 -11.82 -9.12
N LYS A 84 4.07 -13.01 -9.27
CA LYS A 84 2.84 -13.18 -10.08
C LYS A 84 1.66 -12.38 -9.53
N TRP A 85 1.52 -12.34 -8.20
CA TRP A 85 0.52 -11.49 -7.56
C TRP A 85 0.76 -10.01 -7.82
N LYS A 86 2.03 -9.54 -7.78
CA LYS A 86 2.38 -8.15 -8.12
C LYS A 86 1.98 -7.82 -9.55
N ASP A 87 2.28 -8.68 -10.50
CA ASP A 87 1.96 -8.47 -11.90
C ASP A 87 0.44 -8.46 -12.14
N TYR A 88 -0.27 -9.42 -11.54
CA TYR A 88 -1.73 -9.41 -11.53
C TYR A 88 -2.29 -8.12 -10.94
N ARG A 89 -1.77 -7.67 -9.80
CA ARG A 89 -2.25 -6.47 -9.12
C ARG A 89 -1.98 -5.21 -9.92
N LYS A 90 -0.86 -5.14 -10.66
CA LYS A 90 -0.52 -4.05 -11.59
C LYS A 90 -1.42 -4.02 -12.83
N SER A 91 -1.91 -5.18 -13.28
CA SER A 91 -2.81 -5.26 -14.44
C SER A 91 -4.23 -4.73 -14.14
N LEU A 92 -4.59 -4.57 -12.88
CA LEU A 92 -5.89 -4.03 -12.49
C LEU A 92 -5.93 -2.51 -12.72
N LYS A 93 -7.14 -2.00 -13.05
CA LYS A 93 -7.35 -0.55 -13.26
C LYS A 93 -7.00 0.32 -12.06
N THR A 94 -7.13 -0.21 -10.84
CA THR A 94 -6.79 0.51 -9.61
C THR A 94 -5.30 0.39 -9.35
N THR A 95 -4.54 1.42 -9.64
CA THR A 95 -3.10 1.48 -9.41
C THR A 95 -2.78 1.78 -7.94
N LEU A 96 -1.77 1.11 -7.41
CA LEU A 96 -1.20 1.42 -6.10
C LEU A 96 -0.06 2.42 -6.24
N SER A 97 0.13 3.26 -5.21
CA SER A 97 1.25 4.20 -5.20
C SER A 97 2.60 3.48 -5.12
N GLN A 98 3.65 4.10 -5.63
CA GLN A 98 5.01 3.57 -5.54
C GLN A 98 5.44 3.32 -4.08
N SER A 99 5.02 4.17 -3.15
CA SER A 99 5.29 3.99 -1.72
C SER A 99 4.59 2.75 -1.15
N THR A 100 3.40 2.43 -1.61
CA THR A 100 2.68 1.20 -1.21
C THR A 100 3.43 -0.04 -1.70
N TRP A 101 3.87 -0.04 -2.95
CA TRP A 101 4.70 -1.14 -3.48
C TRP A 101 5.98 -1.33 -2.70
N LYS A 102 6.70 -0.24 -2.40
CA LYS A 102 7.90 -0.29 -1.57
C LYS A 102 7.62 -0.91 -0.18
N ASN A 103 6.50 -0.56 0.45
CA ASN A 103 6.12 -1.13 1.74
C ASN A 103 5.80 -2.63 1.63
N TYR A 104 5.18 -3.08 0.54
CA TYR A 104 4.94 -4.50 0.30
C TYR A 104 6.25 -5.26 0.07
N ASP A 105 7.19 -4.70 -0.71
CA ASP A 105 8.50 -5.31 -0.92
C ASP A 105 9.30 -5.41 0.38
N ILE A 106 9.24 -4.40 1.26
CA ILE A 106 9.86 -4.46 2.59
C ILE A 106 9.22 -5.56 3.44
N ALA A 107 7.89 -5.63 3.47
CA ALA A 107 7.18 -6.67 4.22
C ALA A 107 7.46 -8.07 3.65
N PHE A 108 7.53 -8.22 2.34
CA PHE A 108 7.92 -9.46 1.67
C PHE A 108 9.34 -9.88 2.09
N ASN A 109 10.31 -8.98 2.06
CA ASN A 109 11.69 -9.27 2.47
C ASN A 109 11.79 -9.73 3.94
N HIS A 110 10.89 -9.28 4.81
CA HIS A 110 10.81 -9.77 6.18
C HIS A 110 10.33 -11.23 6.30
N LEU A 111 9.83 -11.80 5.22
CA LEU A 111 9.36 -13.19 5.10
C LEU A 111 10.36 -14.06 4.31
N GLU A 112 11.65 -13.71 4.28
CA GLU A 112 12.67 -14.34 3.45
C GLU A 112 12.77 -15.87 3.61
N GLU A 113 12.50 -16.38 4.81
CA GLU A 113 12.53 -17.81 5.11
C GLU A 113 11.48 -18.60 4.33
N LEU A 114 10.42 -17.95 3.89
CA LEU A 114 9.35 -18.54 3.09
C LEU A 114 9.63 -18.47 1.59
N HIS A 115 10.55 -17.60 1.14
CA HIS A 115 10.71 -17.27 -0.28
C HIS A 115 10.93 -18.50 -1.16
N GLN A 116 11.81 -19.40 -0.76
CA GLN A 116 12.16 -20.60 -1.54
C GLN A 116 11.24 -21.80 -1.25
N ARG A 117 10.29 -21.64 -0.32
CA ARG A 117 9.36 -22.69 0.03
C ARG A 117 8.21 -22.75 -0.98
N LYS A 118 7.85 -23.95 -1.38
CA LYS A 118 6.67 -24.17 -2.23
C LYS A 118 5.41 -23.85 -1.44
N ILE A 119 4.50 -23.05 -2.02
CA ILE A 119 3.31 -22.53 -1.31
C ILE A 119 2.48 -23.66 -0.66
N THR A 120 2.36 -24.80 -1.33
CA THR A 120 1.61 -25.97 -0.84
C THR A 120 2.33 -26.76 0.26
N ALA A 121 3.63 -26.50 0.49
CA ALA A 121 4.44 -27.17 1.49
C ALA A 121 4.68 -26.30 2.74
N ILE A 122 4.21 -25.06 2.74
CA ILE A 122 4.32 -24.16 3.89
C ILE A 122 3.19 -24.47 4.87
N ARG A 123 3.54 -24.84 6.09
CA ARG A 123 2.57 -25.06 7.18
C ARG A 123 2.26 -23.74 7.89
N PRO A 124 1.03 -23.56 8.40
CA PRO A 124 0.70 -22.38 9.19
C PRO A 124 1.63 -22.10 10.37
N SER A 125 2.15 -23.17 11.02
CA SER A 125 3.14 -23.05 12.10
C SER A 125 4.45 -22.40 11.64
N GLU A 126 4.93 -22.73 10.44
CA GLU A 126 6.18 -22.15 9.90
C GLU A 126 5.99 -20.65 9.58
N ILE A 127 4.79 -20.27 9.12
CA ILE A 127 4.45 -18.85 8.94
C ILE A 127 4.43 -18.15 10.31
N GLN A 128 3.83 -18.79 11.32
CA GLN A 128 3.77 -18.24 12.67
C GLN A 128 5.16 -18.06 13.27
N ASP A 129 6.06 -19.03 13.10
CA ASP A 129 7.44 -18.94 13.56
C ASP A 129 8.19 -17.76 12.91
N CYS A 130 7.94 -17.54 11.61
CA CYS A 130 8.48 -16.38 10.90
C CYS A 130 7.91 -15.06 11.47
N LEU A 131 6.60 -14.99 11.76
CA LEU A 131 5.95 -13.81 12.33
C LEU A 131 6.42 -13.51 13.74
N ASN A 132 6.67 -14.51 14.57
CA ASN A 132 7.12 -14.36 15.96
C ASN A 132 8.44 -13.59 16.06
N LYS A 133 9.29 -13.62 15.04
CA LYS A 133 10.53 -12.83 14.97
C LYS A 133 10.29 -11.33 14.89
N TRP A 134 9.08 -10.93 14.53
CA TRP A 134 8.67 -9.54 14.32
C TRP A 134 7.74 -9.01 15.41
N ASN A 135 7.39 -9.80 16.44
CA ASN A 135 6.45 -9.43 17.50
C ASN A 135 6.92 -8.23 18.37
N THR A 136 8.23 -7.93 18.37
CA THR A 136 8.82 -6.76 19.05
C THR A 136 8.76 -5.48 18.20
N LYS A 137 8.32 -5.57 16.96
CA LYS A 137 8.22 -4.42 16.05
C LYS A 137 6.89 -3.69 16.18
N SER A 138 6.81 -2.56 15.50
CA SER A 138 5.60 -1.71 15.53
C SER A 138 4.38 -2.42 14.91
N LYS A 139 3.19 -2.03 15.36
CA LYS A 139 1.91 -2.46 14.77
C LYS A 139 1.88 -2.30 13.26
N THR A 140 2.42 -1.19 12.73
CA THR A 140 2.47 -0.92 11.30
C THR A 140 3.29 -1.96 10.54
N THR A 141 4.47 -2.32 11.06
CA THR A 141 5.33 -3.35 10.46
C THR A 141 4.62 -4.70 10.40
N VAL A 142 4.08 -5.16 11.54
CA VAL A 142 3.38 -6.45 11.63
C VAL A 142 2.12 -6.48 10.77
N SER A 143 1.37 -5.36 10.72
CA SER A 143 0.21 -5.24 9.83
C SER A 143 0.59 -5.34 8.35
N SER A 144 1.76 -4.81 7.95
CA SER A 144 2.24 -4.94 6.58
C SER A 144 2.56 -6.39 6.21
N LEU A 145 3.13 -7.19 7.14
CA LEU A 145 3.34 -8.63 6.95
C LEU A 145 2.00 -9.35 6.71
N ARG A 146 0.99 -9.03 7.52
CA ARG A 146 -0.35 -9.59 7.37
C ARG A 146 -0.96 -9.28 6.01
N VAL A 147 -0.80 -8.05 5.52
CA VAL A 147 -1.32 -7.63 4.21
C VAL A 147 -0.69 -8.45 3.09
N VAL A 148 0.64 -8.60 3.09
CA VAL A 148 1.36 -9.37 2.07
C VAL A 148 0.99 -10.85 2.12
N LEU A 149 1.01 -11.49 3.29
CA LEU A 149 0.61 -12.89 3.45
C LEU A 149 -0.81 -13.12 2.95
N LYS A 150 -1.77 -12.27 3.40
CA LYS A 150 -3.16 -12.37 2.97
C LYS A 150 -3.28 -12.23 1.45
N ALA A 151 -2.58 -11.29 0.85
CA ALA A 151 -2.65 -11.03 -0.58
C ALA A 151 -2.10 -12.20 -1.40
N VAL A 152 -0.93 -12.74 -1.03
CA VAL A 152 -0.30 -13.87 -1.72
C VAL A 152 -1.16 -15.13 -1.61
N TYR A 153 -1.65 -15.47 -0.41
CA TYR A 153 -2.51 -16.65 -0.24
C TYR A 153 -3.89 -16.48 -0.90
N SER A 154 -4.47 -15.28 -0.89
CA SER A 154 -5.72 -15.02 -1.62
C SER A 154 -5.54 -15.18 -3.13
N TYR A 155 -4.39 -14.75 -3.67
CA TYR A 155 -4.05 -14.96 -5.07
C TYR A 155 -3.82 -16.46 -5.36
N ALA A 156 -3.13 -17.18 -4.47
CA ALA A 156 -2.93 -18.62 -4.59
C ALA A 156 -4.26 -19.39 -4.61
N MET A 157 -5.23 -18.99 -3.78
CA MET A 157 -6.59 -19.57 -3.81
C MET A 157 -7.31 -19.26 -5.12
N MET A 158 -7.22 -18.03 -5.61
CA MET A 158 -7.83 -17.64 -6.90
C MET A 158 -7.28 -18.50 -8.05
N GLU A 159 -5.97 -18.77 -8.05
CA GLU A 159 -5.29 -19.65 -9.00
C GLU A 159 -5.47 -21.16 -8.69
N LYS A 160 -6.25 -21.52 -7.66
CA LYS A 160 -6.47 -22.90 -7.21
C LYS A 160 -5.20 -23.66 -6.87
N LEU A 161 -4.18 -22.97 -6.39
CA LEU A 161 -2.90 -23.57 -5.97
C LEU A 161 -2.97 -24.08 -4.53
N VAL A 162 -3.81 -23.46 -3.70
CA VAL A 162 -4.11 -23.86 -2.32
C VAL A 162 -5.61 -23.84 -2.08
N ASP A 163 -6.09 -24.66 -1.16
CA ASP A 163 -7.52 -24.80 -0.86
C ASP A 163 -8.00 -23.72 0.13
N GLU A 164 -7.11 -23.20 0.98
CA GLU A 164 -7.45 -22.21 2.01
C GLU A 164 -6.35 -21.17 2.23
N ASN A 165 -6.74 -20.05 2.83
CA ASN A 165 -5.83 -18.99 3.25
C ASN A 165 -5.56 -19.13 4.75
N PRO A 166 -4.33 -19.41 5.20
CA PRO A 166 -4.01 -19.60 6.62
C PRO A 166 -4.01 -18.32 7.44
N THR A 167 -3.99 -17.15 6.79
CA THR A 167 -3.82 -15.86 7.50
C THR A 167 -4.88 -15.53 8.56
N PRO A 168 -6.15 -15.97 8.48
CA PRO A 168 -7.12 -15.77 9.56
C PRO A 168 -6.78 -16.50 10.87
N TYR A 169 -6.00 -17.58 10.80
CA TYR A 169 -5.62 -18.40 11.96
C TYR A 169 -4.29 -17.99 12.58
N LEU A 170 -3.56 -17.04 11.97
CA LEU A 170 -2.27 -16.58 12.46
C LEU A 170 -2.44 -15.47 13.48
N VAL A 171 -1.58 -15.49 14.49
CA VAL A 171 -1.51 -14.46 15.53
C VAL A 171 -0.49 -13.40 15.12
N PHE A 172 -0.92 -12.14 15.12
CA PHE A 172 -0.09 -11.00 14.76
C PHE A 172 0.17 -10.14 15.98
N GLU A 173 1.12 -10.57 16.81
CA GLU A 173 1.58 -9.81 17.96
C GLU A 173 2.53 -8.69 17.55
N TYR A 174 2.50 -7.59 18.26
CA TYR A 174 3.38 -6.44 18.04
C TYR A 174 3.64 -5.75 19.37
N LYS A 175 4.76 -5.04 19.45
CA LYS A 175 5.03 -4.17 20.58
C LYS A 175 4.10 -2.97 20.53
N GLU A 176 3.30 -2.78 21.56
CA GLU A 176 2.58 -1.52 21.71
C GLU A 176 3.62 -0.39 21.80
N GLN A 177 3.63 0.45 20.79
CA GLN A 177 4.39 1.69 20.90
C GLN A 177 3.63 2.58 21.87
N THR A 178 4.30 3.01 22.93
CA THR A 178 3.96 4.29 23.56
C THR A 178 3.81 5.27 22.40
N LYS A 179 2.59 5.80 22.23
CA LYS A 179 2.27 6.73 21.12
C LYS A 179 3.47 7.65 20.96
N SER A 180 4.06 7.71 19.76
CA SER A 180 4.93 8.82 19.42
C SER A 180 4.04 10.05 19.64
N ILE A 181 4.32 10.79 20.67
CA ILE A 181 3.55 11.99 20.98
C ILE A 181 3.95 12.97 19.90
N HIS A 182 3.15 13.00 18.82
CA HIS A 182 3.19 14.14 17.91
C HIS A 182 2.81 15.33 18.78
N SER A 183 3.79 16.11 19.16
CA SER A 183 3.59 17.29 19.97
C SER A 183 3.38 18.48 19.03
N ARG A 184 2.29 19.21 19.23
CA ARG A 184 2.16 20.52 18.58
C ARG A 184 3.25 21.45 19.07
N PHE A 185 3.69 22.39 18.23
CA PHE A 185 4.49 23.51 18.69
C PHE A 185 3.71 24.30 19.73
N SER A 186 4.36 24.66 20.85
CA SER A 186 3.78 25.57 21.83
C SER A 186 3.75 27.01 21.30
N GLU A 187 3.00 27.88 21.99
CA GLU A 187 2.95 29.30 21.61
C GLU A 187 4.34 29.97 21.75
N GLU A 188 5.10 29.59 22.79
CA GLU A 188 6.47 30.06 23.01
C GLU A 188 7.40 29.55 21.90
N GLU A 189 7.23 28.34 21.42
CA GLU A 189 8.02 27.79 20.32
C GLU A 189 7.68 28.46 18.99
N ILE A 190 6.40 28.75 18.75
CA ILE A 190 5.97 29.52 17.56
C ILE A 190 6.56 30.95 17.62
N GLN A 191 6.49 31.60 18.77
CA GLN A 191 7.10 32.92 18.94
C GLN A 191 8.62 32.89 18.71
N LYS A 192 9.28 31.85 19.24
CA LYS A 192 10.73 31.66 19.04
C LYS A 192 11.09 31.43 17.57
N LEU A 193 10.21 30.76 16.78
CA LEU A 193 10.38 30.65 15.34
C LEU A 193 10.31 32.04 14.68
N TRP A 194 9.35 32.88 15.05
CA TRP A 194 9.24 34.25 14.54
C TRP A 194 10.42 35.13 14.89
N ASP A 195 10.91 35.07 16.13
CA ASP A 195 12.05 35.84 16.62
C ASP A 195 13.34 35.45 15.89
N ASN A 196 13.46 34.23 15.39
CA ASN A 196 14.65 33.71 14.70
C ASN A 196 14.48 33.61 13.17
N LEU A 197 13.46 34.25 12.60
CA LEU A 197 13.12 34.15 11.19
C LEU A 197 14.29 34.50 10.26
N TYR A 198 15.07 35.50 10.60
CA TYR A 198 16.20 36.00 9.79
C TYR A 198 17.54 35.44 10.24
N GLU A 199 17.64 34.91 11.46
CA GLU A 199 18.87 34.39 12.05
C GLU A 199 19.11 32.92 11.70
N VAL A 200 18.03 32.15 11.52
CA VAL A 200 18.10 30.71 11.26
C VAL A 200 17.45 30.39 9.92
N ASN A 201 18.26 29.99 8.97
CA ASN A 201 17.78 29.61 7.64
C ASN A 201 16.68 28.53 7.69
N ASN A 202 15.64 28.68 6.86
CA ASN A 202 14.51 27.76 6.67
C ASN A 202 13.52 27.71 7.86
N VAL A 203 13.57 28.62 8.81
CA VAL A 203 12.54 28.81 9.84
C VAL A 203 11.20 29.17 9.17
N ASP A 204 11.25 30.00 8.14
CA ASP A 204 10.08 30.39 7.34
C ASP A 204 9.32 29.20 6.76
N ILE A 205 10.01 28.12 6.35
CA ILE A 205 9.34 26.88 5.88
C ILE A 205 8.56 26.22 7.02
N VAL A 206 9.11 26.21 8.23
CA VAL A 206 8.41 25.65 9.41
C VAL A 206 7.16 26.46 9.71
N LEU A 207 7.24 27.80 9.68
CA LEU A 207 6.09 28.69 9.84
C LEU A 207 5.05 28.49 8.74
N ILE A 208 5.46 28.32 7.49
CA ILE A 208 4.53 28.01 6.40
C ILE A 208 3.78 26.69 6.66
N PHE A 209 4.45 25.64 7.18
CA PHE A 209 3.75 24.41 7.59
C PHE A 209 2.70 24.66 8.67
N ILE A 210 3.07 25.43 9.70
CA ILE A 210 2.18 25.73 10.83
C ILE A 210 0.94 26.49 10.36
N TYR A 211 1.08 27.50 9.48
CA TYR A 211 -0.02 28.36 9.06
C TYR A 211 -0.76 27.92 7.80
N THR A 212 -0.37 26.79 7.16
CA THR A 212 -1.10 26.21 6.02
C THR A 212 -1.75 24.89 6.35
N GLY A 213 -1.29 24.18 7.36
CA GLY A 213 -1.73 22.84 7.70
C GLY A 213 -1.43 21.79 6.61
N LEU A 214 -0.60 22.11 5.63
CA LEU A 214 -0.20 21.19 4.56
C LEU A 214 0.58 19.98 5.12
N ARG A 215 0.44 18.83 4.46
CA ARG A 215 1.39 17.73 4.70
C ARG A 215 2.78 18.14 4.19
N PRO A 216 3.88 17.76 4.86
CA PRO A 216 5.22 18.17 4.44
C PRO A 216 5.52 17.86 2.96
N SER A 217 5.19 16.69 2.48
CA SER A 217 5.37 16.35 1.07
C SER A 217 4.48 17.17 0.13
N GLU A 218 3.33 17.67 0.59
CA GLU A 218 2.46 18.53 -0.22
C GLU A 218 3.09 19.91 -0.40
N LEU A 219 3.53 20.56 0.68
CA LEU A 219 4.19 21.86 0.58
C LEU A 219 5.46 21.80 -0.27
N LEU A 220 6.31 20.78 -0.03
CA LEU A 220 7.57 20.63 -0.77
C LEU A 220 7.34 20.41 -2.28
N ASN A 221 6.16 19.97 -2.69
CA ASN A 221 5.80 19.73 -4.09
C ASN A 221 4.92 20.86 -4.69
N ILE A 222 4.63 21.94 -3.97
CA ILE A 222 3.95 23.10 -4.56
C ILE A 222 4.85 23.69 -5.64
N THR A 223 4.30 23.75 -6.87
CA THR A 223 4.96 24.41 -7.99
C THR A 223 4.66 25.91 -7.99
N THR A 224 5.54 26.70 -8.55
CA THR A 224 5.35 28.17 -8.65
C THR A 224 4.11 28.54 -9.46
N ASP A 225 3.75 27.76 -10.50
CA ASP A 225 2.53 27.95 -11.29
C ASP A 225 1.24 27.74 -10.46
N ASN A 226 1.33 27.12 -9.31
CA ASN A 226 0.23 26.88 -8.39
C ASN A 226 0.21 27.85 -7.19
N VAL A 227 0.93 28.97 -7.27
CA VAL A 227 0.97 30.02 -6.25
C VAL A 227 0.40 31.30 -6.82
N PHE A 228 -0.73 31.73 -6.30
CA PHE A 228 -1.50 32.89 -6.75
C PHE A 228 -1.37 34.00 -5.70
N LEU A 229 -0.32 34.83 -5.84
CA LEU A 229 0.07 35.83 -4.83
C LEU A 229 -0.87 37.03 -4.77
N ASP A 230 -1.54 37.37 -5.86
CA ASP A 230 -2.48 38.49 -5.92
C ASP A 230 -3.84 38.08 -5.30
N GLU A 231 -4.26 36.85 -5.54
CA GLU A 231 -5.50 36.29 -5.00
C GLU A 231 -5.30 35.64 -3.62
N LEU A 232 -4.05 35.52 -3.15
CA LEU A 232 -3.66 35.05 -1.83
C LEU A 232 -4.07 33.59 -1.52
N TYR A 233 -3.81 32.69 -2.47
CA TYR A 233 -3.97 31.26 -2.28
C TYR A 233 -2.92 30.45 -3.04
N MET A 234 -2.82 29.19 -2.71
CA MET A 234 -2.07 28.18 -3.47
C MET A 234 -2.99 27.02 -3.84
N VAL A 235 -2.60 26.24 -4.86
CA VAL A 235 -3.25 24.98 -5.21
C VAL A 235 -2.30 23.84 -4.94
N GLY A 236 -2.77 22.81 -4.22
CA GLY A 236 -1.90 21.68 -3.86
C GLY A 236 -2.69 20.47 -3.40
N GLY A 237 -1.91 19.46 -2.97
CA GLY A 237 -2.43 18.18 -2.49
C GLY A 237 -2.16 17.05 -3.47
N MET A 238 -1.63 15.92 -2.95
CA MET A 238 -1.15 14.82 -3.79
C MET A 238 -1.61 13.42 -3.34
N LYS A 239 -1.97 13.26 -2.07
CA LYS A 239 -2.03 11.92 -1.48
C LYS A 239 -3.42 11.28 -1.44
N THR A 240 -4.45 12.08 -1.40
CA THR A 240 -5.84 11.62 -1.31
C THR A 240 -6.69 12.29 -2.36
N GLU A 241 -7.69 11.61 -2.87
CA GLU A 241 -8.64 12.17 -3.83
C GLU A 241 -9.30 13.44 -3.29
N ALA A 242 -9.63 13.48 -2.00
CA ALA A 242 -10.17 14.65 -1.30
C ALA A 242 -9.17 15.81 -1.14
N GLY A 243 -7.88 15.55 -1.21
CA GLY A 243 -6.84 16.58 -1.08
C GLY A 243 -6.24 17.06 -2.39
N TYR A 244 -6.55 16.37 -3.50
CA TYR A 244 -5.92 16.67 -4.79
C TYR A 244 -6.41 18.01 -5.36
N ASN A 245 -5.49 18.87 -5.79
CA ASN A 245 -5.77 20.19 -6.37
C ASN A 245 -6.71 21.07 -5.53
N ARG A 246 -6.61 20.99 -4.19
CA ARG A 246 -7.42 21.86 -3.33
C ARG A 246 -6.84 23.27 -3.24
N VAL A 247 -7.74 24.23 -3.02
CA VAL A 247 -7.38 25.61 -2.70
C VAL A 247 -6.89 25.67 -1.26
N ILE A 248 -5.73 26.31 -1.06
CA ILE A 248 -5.08 26.54 0.22
C ILE A 248 -4.97 28.07 0.40
N PRO A 249 -5.84 28.67 1.21
CA PRO A 249 -5.79 30.10 1.44
C PRO A 249 -4.49 30.46 2.20
N LEU A 250 -3.93 31.62 1.90
CA LEU A 250 -2.75 32.11 2.60
C LEU A 250 -3.16 32.93 3.83
N HIS A 251 -2.63 32.53 5.00
CA HIS A 251 -2.73 33.33 6.21
C HIS A 251 -1.89 34.60 6.08
N ASP A 252 -2.38 35.75 6.53
CA ASP A 252 -1.74 37.05 6.33
C ASP A 252 -0.30 37.09 6.86
N LYS A 253 -0.02 36.47 8.01
CA LYS A 253 1.34 36.39 8.61
C LYS A 253 2.38 35.73 7.69
N ILE A 254 1.99 34.78 6.83
CA ILE A 254 2.95 34.04 5.99
C ILE A 254 3.03 34.53 4.55
N ILE A 255 2.20 35.49 4.14
CA ILE A 255 2.26 36.06 2.77
C ILE A 255 3.67 36.61 2.47
N PRO A 256 4.32 37.39 3.36
CA PRO A 256 5.67 37.87 3.11
C PRO A 256 6.70 36.74 2.94
N LEU A 257 6.55 35.65 3.71
CA LEU A 257 7.44 34.48 3.64
C LEU A 257 7.31 33.77 2.29
N ILE A 258 6.08 33.61 1.81
CA ILE A 258 5.80 32.98 0.52
C ILE A 258 6.28 33.86 -0.63
N ARG A 259 6.05 35.18 -0.57
CA ARG A 259 6.56 36.15 -1.56
C ARG A 259 8.08 36.12 -1.65
N ASN A 260 8.77 36.04 -0.52
CA ASN A 260 10.24 35.95 -0.47
C ASN A 260 10.77 34.64 -1.09
N ARG A 261 10.02 33.56 -1.02
CA ARG A 261 10.39 32.26 -1.62
C ARG A 261 9.95 32.09 -3.07
N TYR A 262 8.98 32.87 -3.50
CA TYR A 262 8.43 32.80 -4.86
C TYR A 262 9.47 33.28 -5.88
N ASN A 263 9.77 32.41 -6.83
CA ASN A 263 10.61 32.73 -7.98
C ASN A 263 10.01 32.05 -9.22
N PRO A 264 9.51 32.83 -10.21
CA PRO A 264 8.88 32.28 -11.41
C PRO A 264 9.84 31.43 -12.27
N ASP A 265 11.16 31.66 -12.18
CA ASP A 265 12.18 30.89 -12.90
C ASP A 265 12.43 29.51 -12.26
N LYS A 266 11.86 29.23 -11.10
CA LYS A 266 11.98 27.95 -10.40
C LYS A 266 10.68 27.15 -10.49
N LYS A 267 10.82 25.83 -10.67
CA LYS A 267 9.66 24.95 -10.76
C LYS A 267 8.89 24.81 -9.45
N TYR A 268 9.57 24.87 -8.31
CA TYR A 268 8.97 24.65 -6.99
C TYR A 268 9.09 25.89 -6.12
N LEU A 269 8.08 26.12 -5.27
CA LEU A 269 8.11 27.22 -4.29
C LEU A 269 9.24 27.04 -3.29
N ILE A 270 9.44 25.80 -2.81
CA ILE A 270 10.47 25.46 -1.83
C ILE A 270 11.61 24.73 -2.53
N ASN A 271 12.77 25.37 -2.58
CA ASN A 271 13.98 24.83 -3.19
C ASN A 271 15.14 24.80 -2.17
N ASN A 272 16.08 23.90 -2.38
CA ASN A 272 17.34 23.92 -1.65
C ASN A 272 18.27 25.05 -2.16
N LYS A 273 19.40 25.25 -1.48
CA LYS A 273 20.38 26.30 -1.84
C LYS A 273 20.93 26.20 -3.28
N PHE A 274 20.78 25.05 -3.93
CA PHE A 274 21.18 24.82 -5.32
C PHE A 274 20.02 24.99 -6.31
N GLY A 275 18.83 25.38 -5.83
CA GLY A 275 17.63 25.52 -6.65
C GLY A 275 16.93 24.20 -6.99
N ASN A 276 17.31 23.10 -6.35
CA ASN A 276 16.72 21.79 -6.58
C ASN A 276 15.57 21.51 -5.61
N HIS A 277 14.66 20.63 -6.05
CA HIS A 277 13.54 20.12 -5.25
C HIS A 277 14.01 19.37 -4.00
N PHE A 278 13.30 19.56 -2.89
CA PHE A 278 13.46 18.75 -1.69
C PHE A 278 12.62 17.49 -1.75
N THR A 279 13.23 16.33 -1.52
CA THR A 279 12.45 15.17 -1.07
C THR A 279 12.10 15.32 0.42
N TYR A 280 11.05 14.63 0.90
CA TYR A 280 10.71 14.64 2.32
C TYR A 280 11.92 14.25 3.20
N GLY A 281 12.66 13.20 2.83
CA GLY A 281 13.80 12.72 3.61
C GLY A 281 14.94 13.75 3.66
N THR A 282 15.28 14.38 2.53
CA THR A 282 16.34 15.39 2.49
C THR A 282 15.97 16.65 3.27
N TYR A 283 14.69 17.03 3.26
CA TYR A 283 14.21 18.15 4.05
C TYR A 283 14.18 17.82 5.55
N ALA A 284 13.54 16.71 5.93
CA ALA A 284 13.34 16.33 7.33
C ALA A 284 14.66 16.11 8.07
N ASN A 285 15.59 15.32 7.49
CA ASN A 285 16.86 14.96 8.11
C ASN A 285 17.97 16.01 7.92
N GLY A 286 17.75 17.02 7.10
CA GLY A 286 18.68 18.10 6.83
C GLY A 286 18.20 19.44 7.37
N ASN A 287 17.40 20.13 6.57
CA ASN A 287 17.01 21.51 6.85
C ASN A 287 16.12 21.64 8.09
N PHE A 288 15.09 20.81 8.23
CA PHE A 288 14.21 20.84 9.38
C PHE A 288 14.94 20.47 10.68
N ASP A 289 15.69 19.37 10.66
CA ASP A 289 16.48 18.93 11.82
C ASP A 289 17.51 20.01 12.25
N THR A 290 18.10 20.72 11.29
CA THR A 290 19.01 21.84 11.57
C THR A 290 18.30 22.98 12.31
N VAL A 291 17.08 23.35 11.89
CA VAL A 291 16.27 24.37 12.57
C VAL A 291 15.97 23.92 14.00
N MET A 292 15.48 22.66 14.15
CA MET A 292 15.12 22.10 15.46
C MET A 292 16.32 22.10 16.42
N LYS A 293 17.49 21.67 15.96
CA LYS A 293 18.72 21.66 16.78
C LYS A 293 19.16 23.05 17.19
N LYS A 294 19.17 24.02 16.26
CA LYS A 294 19.57 25.39 16.56
C LYS A 294 18.63 26.05 17.58
N LEU A 295 17.35 25.80 17.47
CA LEU A 295 16.34 26.35 18.36
C LEU A 295 16.07 25.48 19.61
N LYS A 296 16.80 24.36 19.78
CA LYS A 296 16.64 23.41 20.89
C LYS A 296 15.19 22.95 21.05
N MET A 297 14.55 22.57 19.93
CA MET A 297 13.21 22.03 19.84
C MET A 297 13.25 20.56 19.39
N GLN A 298 12.19 19.79 19.67
CA GLN A 298 12.08 18.38 19.28
C GLN A 298 10.75 18.14 18.59
N HIS A 299 10.72 18.37 17.27
CA HIS A 299 9.54 18.16 16.43
C HIS A 299 9.90 17.39 15.15
N SER A 300 8.86 16.88 14.51
CA SER A 300 8.90 16.36 13.15
C SER A 300 8.22 17.35 12.20
N PRO A 301 8.48 17.29 10.87
CA PRO A 301 7.79 18.18 9.92
C PRO A 301 6.25 18.02 9.95
N HIS A 302 5.73 16.86 10.36
CA HIS A 302 4.29 16.64 10.53
C HIS A 302 3.67 17.43 11.67
N ASP A 303 4.45 17.80 12.67
CA ASP A 303 3.96 18.51 13.87
C ASP A 303 3.46 19.92 13.51
N GLY A 304 3.96 20.54 12.44
CA GLY A 304 3.39 21.77 11.91
C GLY A 304 1.91 21.64 11.53
N ARG A 305 1.52 20.53 10.93
CA ARG A 305 0.11 20.25 10.59
C ARG A 305 -0.75 19.95 11.84
N TYR A 306 -0.19 19.27 12.84
CA TYR A 306 -0.87 19.09 14.14
C TYR A 306 -1.04 20.42 14.86
N THR A 307 -0.05 21.29 14.77
CA THR A 307 -0.12 22.65 15.31
C THR A 307 -1.21 23.47 14.63
N PHE A 308 -1.27 23.44 13.30
CA PHE A 308 -2.36 24.09 12.57
C PHE A 308 -3.74 23.63 13.06
N ALA A 309 -3.95 22.31 13.19
CA ALA A 309 -5.23 21.78 13.67
C ALA A 309 -5.58 22.31 15.06
N ALA A 310 -4.60 22.31 15.96
CA ALA A 310 -4.80 22.82 17.33
C ALA A 310 -5.06 24.33 17.38
N LEU A 311 -4.34 25.12 16.57
CA LEU A 311 -4.60 26.57 16.45
C LEU A 311 -5.98 26.85 15.88
N ALA A 312 -6.40 26.09 14.84
CA ALA A 312 -7.72 26.21 14.23
C ALA A 312 -8.84 25.89 15.24
N ASP A 313 -8.69 24.81 16.00
CA ASP A 313 -9.65 24.41 17.04
C ASP A 313 -9.74 25.49 18.16
N ASN A 314 -8.59 25.97 18.65
CA ASN A 314 -8.54 27.00 19.69
C ASN A 314 -9.13 28.34 19.22
N ALA A 315 -8.95 28.70 17.95
CA ALA A 315 -9.49 29.93 17.36
C ALA A 315 -10.96 29.83 16.96
N GLY A 316 -11.63 28.68 17.15
CA GLY A 316 -12.99 28.45 16.74
C GLY A 316 -13.18 28.51 15.21
N MET A 317 -12.20 28.00 14.44
CA MET A 317 -12.34 27.87 12.99
C MET A 317 -13.51 26.96 12.65
N ASN A 318 -14.27 27.31 11.61
CA ASN A 318 -15.32 26.44 11.14
C ASN A 318 -14.77 25.06 10.73
N GLU A 319 -15.30 23.99 11.29
CA GLU A 319 -14.81 22.60 11.08
C GLU A 319 -14.78 22.18 9.63
N VAL A 320 -15.75 22.63 8.81
CA VAL A 320 -15.80 22.33 7.36
C VAL A 320 -14.67 23.05 6.65
N CYS A 321 -14.41 24.31 6.98
CA CYS A 321 -13.29 25.08 6.42
C CYS A 321 -11.95 24.45 6.80
N GLN A 322 -11.77 24.04 8.06
CA GLN A 322 -10.58 23.33 8.53
C GLN A 322 -10.35 22.04 7.74
N LYS A 323 -11.39 21.21 7.58
CA LYS A 323 -11.30 19.97 6.80
C LYS A 323 -10.94 20.23 5.34
N ILE A 324 -11.53 21.26 4.70
CA ILE A 324 -11.23 21.66 3.32
C ILE A 324 -9.75 22.07 3.21
N ILE A 325 -9.29 22.98 4.05
CA ILE A 325 -7.92 23.51 4.05
C ILE A 325 -6.92 22.36 4.26
N MET A 326 -7.18 21.47 5.21
CA MET A 326 -6.33 20.32 5.49
C MET A 326 -6.45 19.18 4.45
N GLY A 327 -7.44 19.20 3.56
CA GLY A 327 -7.68 18.10 2.61
C GLY A 327 -8.11 16.81 3.30
N HIS A 328 -9.00 16.92 4.27
CA HIS A 328 -9.73 15.82 4.87
C HIS A 328 -11.04 15.61 4.13
N VAL A 329 -11.56 14.38 4.18
CA VAL A 329 -12.88 14.09 3.64
C VAL A 329 -13.94 14.83 4.46
N VAL A 330 -14.82 15.54 3.79
CA VAL A 330 -16.00 16.15 4.40
C VAL A 330 -17.18 15.23 4.12
N PRO A 331 -17.84 14.63 5.12
CA PRO A 331 -19.06 13.85 4.91
C PRO A 331 -20.18 14.78 4.40
N ASP A 332 -21.00 14.29 3.46
CA ASP A 332 -22.23 14.96 3.07
C ASP A 332 -23.33 14.76 4.14
N GLN A 333 -24.50 15.39 3.91
CA GLN A 333 -25.65 15.26 4.83
C GLN A 333 -26.18 13.82 4.96
N ASP A 334 -25.89 12.97 3.95
CA ASP A 334 -26.25 11.55 3.92
C ASP A 334 -25.14 10.63 4.48
N GLY A 335 -24.05 11.20 5.03
CA GLY A 335 -22.91 10.44 5.56
C GLY A 335 -22.02 9.82 4.49
N LYS A 336 -22.22 10.17 3.21
CA LYS A 336 -21.33 9.74 2.11
C LYS A 336 -20.12 10.66 2.03
N ASN A 337 -18.96 10.06 1.77
CA ASN A 337 -17.69 10.78 1.71
C ASN A 337 -17.65 11.73 0.51
N PHE A 338 -17.47 13.03 0.77
CA PHE A 338 -17.37 14.07 -0.25
C PHE A 338 -15.94 14.25 -0.75
N LYS A 339 -15.75 14.34 -2.08
CA LYS A 339 -14.46 14.58 -2.71
C LYS A 339 -14.22 16.08 -2.88
N THR A 340 -13.20 16.63 -2.25
CA THR A 340 -12.84 18.07 -2.30
C THR A 340 -11.77 18.37 -3.35
N GLY A 341 -11.89 17.89 -4.58
CA GLY A 341 -10.83 18.15 -5.54
C GLY A 341 -11.15 17.76 -6.97
N SER A 342 -11.86 18.59 -7.68
CA SER A 342 -11.79 18.62 -9.13
C SER A 342 -11.76 20.06 -9.62
N ASN A 343 -10.79 20.36 -10.49
CA ASN A 343 -10.57 21.68 -11.08
C ASN A 343 -11.72 22.22 -11.95
N GLU A 344 -12.77 21.46 -12.16
CA GLU A 344 -13.82 21.90 -13.04
C GLU A 344 -14.88 22.76 -12.38
N ASN A 345 -14.86 22.97 -11.08
CA ASN A 345 -15.83 23.87 -10.47
C ASN A 345 -15.56 24.06 -8.97
N ILE A 346 -14.76 25.06 -8.63
CA ILE A 346 -14.95 25.81 -7.38
C ILE A 346 -16.43 26.27 -7.29
N THR A 347 -17.17 26.25 -8.38
CA THR A 347 -18.57 26.70 -8.52
C THR A 347 -19.61 25.58 -8.56
N LYS A 348 -19.28 24.28 -8.66
CA LYS A 348 -20.29 23.21 -8.85
C LYS A 348 -20.20 21.99 -7.94
N GLY A 349 -19.36 21.97 -6.92
CA GLY A 349 -19.36 20.90 -5.91
C GLY A 349 -20.43 21.15 -4.84
N VAL A 350 -21.44 20.36 -4.89
CA VAL A 350 -22.69 20.34 -4.09
C VAL A 350 -22.50 20.63 -2.59
N TYR A 351 -23.23 21.63 -2.09
CA TYR A 351 -23.74 21.91 -0.73
C TYR A 351 -22.80 22.39 0.41
N THR A 352 -21.51 22.56 0.22
CA THR A 352 -20.72 23.39 1.13
C THR A 352 -19.67 24.17 0.33
N GLN A 353 -20.14 25.05 -0.54
CA GLN A 353 -19.26 25.95 -1.29
C GLN A 353 -18.72 27.00 -0.35
N LYS A 354 -17.54 26.71 0.24
CA LYS A 354 -16.77 27.75 0.90
C LYS A 354 -15.97 28.50 -0.16
N THR A 355 -16.28 29.79 -0.28
CA THR A 355 -15.53 30.69 -1.16
C THR A 355 -14.10 30.87 -0.65
N LEU A 356 -13.18 31.26 -1.52
CA LEU A 356 -11.82 31.61 -1.09
C LEU A 356 -11.85 32.69 -0.01
N GLN A 357 -12.76 33.64 -0.10
CA GLN A 357 -12.90 34.71 0.89
C GLN A 357 -13.31 34.17 2.26
N GLU A 358 -14.27 33.24 2.33
CA GLU A 358 -14.63 32.55 3.59
C GLU A 358 -13.46 31.74 4.15
N LEU A 359 -12.75 30.95 3.30
CA LEU A 359 -11.59 30.19 3.75
C LEU A 359 -10.48 31.11 4.27
N ARG A 360 -10.27 32.29 3.65
CA ARG A 360 -9.31 33.27 4.14
C ARG A 360 -9.74 33.91 5.47
N ALA A 361 -11.01 34.24 5.60
CA ALA A 361 -11.55 34.76 6.86
C ALA A 361 -11.35 33.75 8.01
N GLU A 362 -11.55 32.47 7.72
CA GLU A 362 -11.36 31.40 8.72
C GLU A 362 -9.89 31.15 9.05
N ILE A 363 -8.98 31.08 8.06
CA ILE A 363 -7.58 30.82 8.34
C ILE A 363 -6.93 31.98 9.09
N ASN A 364 -7.38 33.21 8.90
CA ASN A 364 -6.83 34.38 9.59
C ASN A 364 -7.29 34.55 11.06
N LYS A 365 -8.10 33.61 11.57
CA LYS A 365 -8.41 33.54 12.99
C LYS A 365 -7.26 33.02 13.86
N ILE A 366 -6.27 32.31 13.24
CA ILE A 366 -5.17 31.63 13.94
C ILE A 366 -3.90 32.48 14.05
#